data_0c3e8c1eb9802a12e90f1d4037feb4b5
#
_entry.id   0c3e8c1eb9802a12e90f1d4037feb4b5
#
_cell.length_a   1.000
_cell.length_b   1.000
_cell.length_c   1.000
_cell.angle_alpha   90.00
_cell.angle_beta   90.00
_cell.angle_gamma   90.00
#
_symmetry.space_group_name_H-M   'P 1'
#
loop_
_entity.id
_entity.type
_entity.pdbx_description
1 polymer ?
#
loop_
_entity_poly.entity_id
_entity_poly.type
_entity_poly.pdbx_seq_one_letter_code
_entity_poly.pdbx_strand_id
1 'polypeptide(L)'
;MRILVTGADGQLGNEMQVLAKENPQHTYYFTDVQELDICDKQAVWAYIAEKRIELIVNCAAYTAVDKAEDNPELAYKLNCEAAKELASAAQFNGAAMIQVSTDYVFDGTAHIPNTEDCDPCPDSVYGTTKLEGEYDVMNYCEKAVVIRTAWLYSTFGNNFVKTMIRLGKERDSLGVVFDQIGTPTYANDLAQAIYTIINKGIVRGIYHFSNEGVCSWYDFTVAIHRLAGITSCKVKPLHTAEYPAKANRPAYSVLDKTKIKTTFGIEIPHWEESLKRCIDTL
;
A
#
# COMPACT_ATOMS: atom_id res chain seq x y z
N MET A 1 6.66 -12.28 19.24
CA MET A 1 7.72 -11.80 18.33
C MET A 1 7.96 -10.32 18.58
N ARG A 2 9.19 -9.86 18.29
CA ARG A 2 9.57 -8.44 18.25
C ARG A 2 9.49 -7.97 16.81
N ILE A 3 8.55 -7.08 16.56
CA ILE A 3 8.15 -6.65 15.21
C ILE A 3 8.50 -5.17 15.04
N LEU A 4 9.32 -4.85 14.05
CA LEU A 4 9.57 -3.47 13.63
C LEU A 4 8.56 -3.11 12.54
N VAL A 5 7.85 -1.98 12.73
CA VAL A 5 6.98 -1.39 11.70
C VAL A 5 7.56 -0.03 11.33
N THR A 6 8.02 0.12 10.10
CA THR A 6 8.54 1.38 9.57
C THR A 6 7.44 2.16 8.86
N GLY A 7 7.60 3.50 8.73
CA GLY A 7 6.55 4.36 8.19
C GLY A 7 5.31 4.39 9.10
N ALA A 8 5.53 4.41 10.40
CA ALA A 8 4.50 4.27 11.41
C ALA A 8 3.48 5.42 11.40
N ASP A 9 3.85 6.62 10.96
CA ASP A 9 2.96 7.78 10.88
C ASP A 9 2.14 7.82 9.58
N GLY A 10 2.42 6.89 8.65
CA GLY A 10 1.64 6.72 7.42
C GLY A 10 0.28 6.07 7.65
N GLN A 11 -0.53 5.94 6.59
CA GLN A 11 -1.87 5.35 6.67
C GLN A 11 -1.84 3.92 7.22
N LEU A 12 -1.05 3.04 6.61
CA LEU A 12 -0.96 1.64 7.03
C LEU A 12 -0.25 1.50 8.39
N GLY A 13 0.79 2.29 8.65
CA GLY A 13 1.50 2.28 9.93
C GLY A 13 0.58 2.60 11.10
N ASN A 14 -0.29 3.61 10.95
CA ASN A 14 -1.29 3.95 11.96
C ASN A 14 -2.32 2.83 12.17
N GLU A 15 -2.81 2.18 11.11
CA GLU A 15 -3.72 1.03 11.23
C GLU A 15 -3.03 -0.16 11.93
N MET A 16 -1.74 -0.38 11.68
CA MET A 16 -0.93 -1.37 12.41
C MET A 16 -0.78 -1.00 13.90
N GLN A 17 -0.67 0.29 14.25
CA GLN A 17 -0.63 0.74 15.65
C GLN A 17 -1.96 0.48 16.37
N VAL A 18 -3.10 0.71 15.69
CA VAL A 18 -4.42 0.38 16.24
C VAL A 18 -4.51 -1.11 16.51
N LEU A 19 -4.17 -1.92 15.51
CA LEU A 19 -4.22 -3.37 15.59
C LEU A 19 -3.31 -3.95 16.68
N ALA A 20 -2.12 -3.37 16.87
CA ALA A 20 -1.19 -3.80 17.90
C ALA A 20 -1.72 -3.65 19.32
N LYS A 21 -2.54 -2.63 19.58
CA LYS A 21 -3.20 -2.45 20.91
C LYS A 21 -4.20 -3.56 21.23
N GLU A 22 -4.86 -4.09 20.19
CA GLU A 22 -5.83 -5.18 20.30
C GLU A 22 -5.14 -6.56 20.40
N ASN A 23 -3.85 -6.62 20.02
CA ASN A 23 -3.07 -7.86 19.91
C ASN A 23 -1.74 -7.80 20.69
N PRO A 24 -1.78 -7.78 22.03
CA PRO A 24 -0.60 -7.56 22.88
C PRO A 24 0.37 -8.74 22.98
N GLN A 25 0.12 -9.86 22.29
CA GLN A 25 0.99 -11.04 22.30
C GLN A 25 2.32 -10.83 21.55
N HIS A 26 2.48 -9.74 20.81
CA HIS A 26 3.71 -9.34 20.15
C HIS A 26 4.25 -8.04 20.76
N THR A 27 5.54 -7.84 20.67
CA THR A 27 6.19 -6.56 21.00
C THR A 27 6.42 -5.78 19.73
N TYR A 28 5.78 -4.63 19.59
CA TYR A 28 5.91 -3.78 18.41
C TYR A 28 6.85 -2.60 18.68
N TYR A 29 7.67 -2.30 17.68
CA TYR A 29 8.51 -1.11 17.59
C TYR A 29 8.04 -0.32 16.37
N PHE A 30 7.37 0.78 16.61
CA PHE A 30 6.87 1.68 15.55
C PHE A 30 7.87 2.80 15.34
N THR A 31 8.32 3.00 14.09
CA THR A 31 9.30 4.02 13.74
C THR A 31 8.89 4.77 12.47
N ASP A 32 9.13 6.06 12.48
CA ASP A 32 9.13 6.89 11.27
C ASP A 32 10.51 7.55 11.12
N VAL A 33 10.67 8.48 10.19
CA VAL A 33 11.98 9.07 9.85
C VAL A 33 12.71 9.68 11.07
N GLN A 34 11.98 10.14 12.08
CA GLN A 34 12.54 10.75 13.28
C GLN A 34 13.12 9.73 14.26
N GLU A 35 12.49 8.56 14.40
CA GLU A 35 12.96 7.48 15.28
C GLU A 35 13.99 6.59 14.57
N LEU A 36 13.81 6.36 13.25
CA LEU A 36 14.69 5.55 12.43
C LEU A 36 14.58 5.96 10.97
N ASP A 37 15.53 6.75 10.47
CA ASP A 37 15.64 6.96 9.02
C ASP A 37 16.09 5.66 8.34
N ILE A 38 15.18 5.04 7.57
CA ILE A 38 15.47 3.79 6.86
C ILE A 38 16.53 3.97 5.75
N CYS A 39 16.87 5.20 5.38
CA CYS A 39 17.96 5.52 4.47
C CYS A 39 19.33 5.58 5.17
N ASP A 40 19.37 5.56 6.49
CA ASP A 40 20.62 5.42 7.26
C ASP A 40 20.89 3.93 7.52
N LYS A 41 21.72 3.36 6.66
CA LYS A 41 22.14 1.95 6.75
C LYS A 41 22.67 1.59 8.14
N GLN A 42 23.53 2.43 8.74
CA GLN A 42 24.16 2.11 10.02
C GLN A 42 23.12 2.09 11.14
N ALA A 43 22.23 3.07 11.15
CA ALA A 43 21.14 3.14 12.12
C ALA A 43 20.20 1.94 11.99
N VAL A 44 19.80 1.54 10.76
CA VAL A 44 18.96 0.37 10.49
C VAL A 44 19.57 -0.90 11.06
N TRP A 45 20.84 -1.18 10.72
CA TRP A 45 21.53 -2.38 11.17
C TRP A 45 21.68 -2.43 12.69
N ALA A 46 22.07 -1.29 13.31
CA ALA A 46 22.21 -1.17 14.76
C ALA A 46 20.86 -1.39 15.48
N TYR A 47 19.77 -0.77 14.96
CA TYR A 47 18.44 -0.85 15.56
C TYR A 47 17.90 -2.28 15.55
N ILE A 48 17.99 -2.97 14.39
CA ILE A 48 17.52 -4.34 14.24
C ILE A 48 18.27 -5.30 15.19
N ALA A 49 19.59 -5.14 15.30
CA ALA A 49 20.41 -5.97 16.18
C ALA A 49 20.12 -5.67 17.67
N GLU A 50 20.10 -4.39 18.08
CA GLU A 50 19.86 -3.96 19.48
C GLU A 50 18.49 -4.43 19.98
N LYS A 51 17.44 -4.20 19.19
CA LYS A 51 16.07 -4.58 19.54
C LYS A 51 15.79 -6.06 19.31
N ARG A 52 16.76 -6.80 18.73
CA ARG A 52 16.62 -8.22 18.37
C ARG A 52 15.33 -8.47 17.59
N ILE A 53 15.11 -7.67 16.54
CA ILE A 53 13.92 -7.74 15.70
C ILE A 53 13.81 -9.13 15.05
N GLU A 54 12.61 -9.70 15.06
CA GLU A 54 12.30 -11.01 14.49
C GLU A 54 11.48 -10.91 13.20
N LEU A 55 10.82 -9.76 13.00
CA LEU A 55 10.04 -9.46 11.79
C LEU A 55 10.08 -7.95 11.52
N ILE A 56 10.23 -7.58 10.26
CA ILE A 56 10.09 -6.21 9.78
C ILE A 56 8.82 -6.13 8.93
N VAL A 57 7.95 -5.17 9.21
CA VAL A 57 6.84 -4.76 8.33
C VAL A 57 7.19 -3.38 7.78
N ASN A 58 7.64 -3.34 6.52
CA ASN A 58 8.03 -2.09 5.89
C ASN A 58 6.82 -1.42 5.21
N CYS A 59 6.24 -0.42 5.90
CA CYS A 59 5.19 0.45 5.38
C CYS A 59 5.74 1.78 4.82
N ALA A 60 7.03 2.06 5.05
CA ALA A 60 7.66 3.27 4.55
C ALA A 60 7.91 3.19 3.05
N ALA A 61 7.57 4.24 2.32
CA ALA A 61 7.82 4.36 0.89
C ALA A 61 7.68 5.82 0.43
N TYR A 62 8.31 6.15 -0.69
CA TYR A 62 8.01 7.36 -1.44
C TYR A 62 6.75 7.11 -2.30
N THR A 63 5.60 7.63 -1.89
CA THR A 63 4.29 7.32 -2.50
C THR A 63 3.70 8.45 -3.33
N ALA A 64 4.37 9.60 -3.41
CA ALA A 64 3.91 10.74 -4.18
C ALA A 64 4.21 10.55 -5.68
N VAL A 65 3.36 9.79 -6.37
CA VAL A 65 3.56 9.28 -7.75
C VAL A 65 4.02 10.37 -8.72
N ASP A 66 3.28 11.50 -8.83
CA ASP A 66 3.65 12.60 -9.74
C ASP A 66 4.96 13.31 -9.33
N LYS A 67 5.26 13.37 -8.02
CA LYS A 67 6.51 13.98 -7.54
C LYS A 67 7.70 13.04 -7.71
N ALA A 68 7.49 11.74 -7.85
CA ALA A 68 8.56 10.80 -8.13
C ALA A 68 9.19 11.07 -9.51
N GLU A 69 8.38 11.50 -10.49
CA GLU A 69 8.89 11.92 -11.80
C GLU A 69 9.85 13.13 -11.72
N ASP A 70 9.65 14.02 -10.72
CA ASP A 70 10.54 15.17 -10.47
C ASP A 70 11.73 14.81 -9.57
N ASN A 71 11.64 13.73 -8.77
CA ASN A 71 12.63 13.35 -7.76
C ASN A 71 12.96 11.85 -7.82
N PRO A 72 13.44 11.34 -8.97
CA PRO A 72 13.67 9.91 -9.15
C PRO A 72 14.73 9.34 -8.18
N GLU A 73 15.76 10.12 -7.85
CA GLU A 73 16.82 9.70 -6.94
C GLU A 73 16.29 9.47 -5.51
N LEU A 74 15.41 10.34 -5.03
CA LEU A 74 14.81 10.18 -3.70
C LEU A 74 13.82 9.01 -3.68
N ALA A 75 13.04 8.85 -4.76
CA ALA A 75 12.15 7.71 -4.90
C ALA A 75 12.93 6.39 -4.91
N TYR A 76 14.03 6.33 -5.66
CA TYR A 76 14.93 5.17 -5.71
C TYR A 76 15.54 4.86 -4.33
N LYS A 77 16.07 5.89 -3.66
CA LYS A 77 16.69 5.75 -2.34
C LYS A 77 15.72 5.14 -1.31
N LEU A 78 14.47 5.63 -1.28
CA LEU A 78 13.46 5.16 -0.31
C LEU A 78 12.82 3.83 -0.70
N ASN A 79 12.48 3.64 -1.98
CA ASN A 79 11.71 2.48 -2.42
C ASN A 79 12.58 1.25 -2.73
N CYS A 80 13.84 1.46 -3.12
CA CYS A 80 14.77 0.40 -3.51
C CYS A 80 15.91 0.24 -2.50
N GLU A 81 16.83 1.23 -2.37
CA GLU A 81 18.01 1.07 -1.52
C GLU A 81 17.68 0.82 -0.04
N ALA A 82 16.74 1.59 0.53
CA ALA A 82 16.33 1.40 1.91
C ALA A 82 15.64 0.03 2.12
N ALA A 83 14.81 -0.41 1.19
CA ALA A 83 14.18 -1.74 1.24
C ALA A 83 15.22 -2.86 1.19
N LYS A 84 16.25 -2.73 0.34
CA LYS A 84 17.41 -3.63 0.29
C LYS A 84 18.16 -3.72 1.61
N GLU A 85 18.45 -2.57 2.23
CA GLU A 85 19.17 -2.54 3.49
C GLU A 85 18.36 -3.16 4.63
N LEU A 86 17.05 -2.91 4.68
CA LEU A 86 16.15 -3.57 5.63
C LEU A 86 16.13 -5.09 5.42
N ALA A 87 16.05 -5.56 4.18
CA ALA A 87 16.06 -6.98 3.84
C ALA A 87 17.40 -7.65 4.20
N SER A 88 18.52 -6.99 3.88
CA SER A 88 19.86 -7.47 4.21
C SER A 88 20.08 -7.58 5.73
N ALA A 89 19.66 -6.56 6.48
CA ALA A 89 19.74 -6.56 7.93
C ALA A 89 18.81 -7.60 8.57
N ALA A 90 17.60 -7.81 8.01
CA ALA A 90 16.70 -8.88 8.42
C ALA A 90 17.35 -10.25 8.24
N GLN A 91 17.88 -10.54 7.05
CA GLN A 91 18.57 -11.81 6.75
C GLN A 91 19.72 -12.08 7.70
N PHE A 92 20.58 -11.08 7.91
CA PHE A 92 21.75 -11.23 8.79
C PHE A 92 21.35 -11.55 10.23
N ASN A 93 20.25 -11.00 10.72
CA ASN A 93 19.74 -11.24 12.07
C ASN A 93 18.76 -12.42 12.17
N GLY A 94 18.52 -13.15 11.07
CA GLY A 94 17.58 -14.26 11.03
C GLY A 94 16.10 -13.86 11.10
N ALA A 95 15.81 -12.57 10.95
CA ALA A 95 14.47 -12.01 10.94
C ALA A 95 13.76 -12.25 9.60
N ALA A 96 12.42 -12.18 9.62
CA ALA A 96 11.62 -12.14 8.41
C ALA A 96 11.31 -10.71 7.98
N MET A 97 10.79 -10.52 6.75
CA MET A 97 10.37 -9.21 6.26
C MET A 97 9.06 -9.31 5.46
N ILE A 98 8.15 -8.36 5.73
CA ILE A 98 6.98 -8.09 4.90
C ILE A 98 7.17 -6.72 4.27
N GLN A 99 7.22 -6.67 2.93
CA GLN A 99 7.37 -5.46 2.14
C GLN A 99 6.05 -5.08 1.50
N VAL A 100 5.58 -3.87 1.70
CA VAL A 100 4.40 -3.34 0.99
C VAL A 100 4.83 -2.75 -0.35
N SER A 101 4.19 -3.20 -1.42
CA SER A 101 4.41 -2.75 -2.80
C SER A 101 3.11 -2.25 -3.45
N THR A 102 3.08 -2.15 -4.77
CA THR A 102 2.05 -1.44 -5.52
C THR A 102 1.61 -2.18 -6.79
N ASP A 103 0.39 -1.89 -7.24
CA ASP A 103 -0.14 -2.23 -8.55
C ASP A 103 0.55 -1.50 -9.72
N TYR A 104 1.25 -0.39 -9.45
CA TYR A 104 2.03 0.37 -10.46
C TYR A 104 3.22 -0.40 -11.03
N VAL A 105 3.48 -1.60 -10.58
CA VAL A 105 4.44 -2.51 -11.23
C VAL A 105 3.92 -3.05 -12.56
N PHE A 106 2.62 -2.89 -12.86
CA PHE A 106 1.99 -3.27 -14.13
C PHE A 106 1.72 -2.05 -15.01
N ASP A 107 1.78 -2.23 -16.33
CA ASP A 107 1.61 -1.17 -17.34
C ASP A 107 0.15 -0.73 -17.56
N GLY A 108 -0.80 -1.49 -17.04
CA GLY A 108 -2.23 -1.19 -17.17
C GLY A 108 -2.87 -1.62 -18.50
N THR A 109 -2.21 -2.43 -19.32
CA THR A 109 -2.73 -2.91 -20.62
C THR A 109 -3.58 -4.19 -20.48
N ALA A 110 -3.59 -4.81 -19.30
CA ALA A 110 -4.40 -5.99 -19.03
C ALA A 110 -5.91 -5.69 -19.12
N HIS A 111 -6.70 -6.74 -19.36
CA HIS A 111 -8.17 -6.71 -19.37
C HIS A 111 -8.80 -7.79 -18.49
N ILE A 112 -7.96 -8.51 -17.76
CA ILE A 112 -8.30 -9.47 -16.70
C ILE A 112 -7.44 -9.15 -15.47
N PRO A 113 -7.83 -9.55 -14.25
CA PRO A 113 -7.03 -9.29 -13.06
C PRO A 113 -5.59 -9.81 -13.18
N ASN A 114 -4.62 -8.96 -12.83
CA ASN A 114 -3.20 -9.33 -12.82
C ASN A 114 -2.95 -10.34 -11.70
N THR A 115 -2.38 -11.49 -12.04
CA THR A 115 -1.87 -12.47 -11.08
C THR A 115 -0.42 -12.14 -10.69
N GLU A 116 0.09 -12.77 -9.64
CA GLU A 116 1.48 -12.59 -9.22
C GLU A 116 2.49 -13.14 -10.23
N ASP A 117 2.04 -13.99 -11.16
CA ASP A 117 2.86 -14.59 -12.22
C ASP A 117 2.91 -13.75 -13.51
N CYS A 118 2.11 -12.65 -13.58
CA CYS A 118 2.21 -11.69 -14.68
C CYS A 118 3.56 -10.96 -14.62
N ASP A 119 4.22 -10.82 -15.78
CA ASP A 119 5.48 -10.09 -15.90
C ASP A 119 5.24 -8.60 -15.58
N PRO A 120 5.96 -8.02 -14.60
CA PRO A 120 5.86 -6.60 -14.31
C PRO A 120 6.45 -5.75 -15.45
N CYS A 121 5.77 -4.66 -15.78
CA CYS A 121 6.21 -3.68 -16.78
C CYS A 121 5.79 -2.26 -16.34
N PRO A 122 6.46 -1.68 -15.32
CA PRO A 122 6.08 -0.37 -14.80
C PRO A 122 6.34 0.76 -15.79
N ASP A 123 5.40 1.71 -15.88
CA ASP A 123 5.46 2.86 -16.77
C ASP A 123 5.52 4.20 -15.99
N SER A 124 6.17 4.18 -14.82
CA SER A 124 6.43 5.35 -13.99
C SER A 124 7.65 5.15 -13.11
N VAL A 125 8.30 6.25 -12.70
CA VAL A 125 9.42 6.21 -11.74
C VAL A 125 8.99 5.54 -10.43
N TYR A 126 7.78 5.85 -9.93
CA TYR A 126 7.24 5.21 -8.74
C TYR A 126 7.15 3.69 -8.90
N GLY A 127 6.51 3.21 -9.98
CA GLY A 127 6.36 1.78 -10.25
C GLY A 127 7.70 1.07 -10.40
N THR A 128 8.64 1.67 -11.16
CA THR A 128 9.98 1.12 -11.38
C THR A 128 10.75 0.99 -10.07
N THR A 129 10.81 2.04 -9.26
CA THR A 129 11.56 2.01 -7.99
C THR A 129 10.96 1.04 -6.97
N LYS A 130 9.62 0.89 -6.95
CA LYS A 130 8.94 -0.11 -6.12
C LYS A 130 9.26 -1.54 -6.57
N LEU A 131 9.25 -1.80 -7.88
CA LEU A 131 9.59 -3.11 -8.45
C LEU A 131 11.03 -3.52 -8.16
N GLU A 132 11.98 -2.60 -8.31
CA GLU A 132 13.38 -2.85 -7.97
C GLU A 132 13.55 -3.17 -6.48
N GLY A 133 12.79 -2.47 -5.61
CA GLY A 133 12.72 -2.79 -4.18
C GLY A 133 12.14 -4.18 -3.90
N GLU A 134 11.13 -4.65 -4.67
CA GLU A 134 10.63 -6.02 -4.57
C GLU A 134 11.73 -7.04 -4.87
N TYR A 135 12.45 -6.84 -5.99
CA TYR A 135 13.55 -7.73 -6.38
C TYR A 135 14.65 -7.78 -5.33
N ASP A 136 15.05 -6.63 -4.80
CA ASP A 136 16.05 -6.58 -3.73
C ASP A 136 15.57 -7.29 -2.46
N VAL A 137 14.35 -7.04 -2.01
CA VAL A 137 13.80 -7.72 -0.83
C VAL A 137 13.77 -9.24 -1.02
N MET A 138 13.31 -9.70 -2.18
CA MET A 138 13.27 -11.13 -2.49
C MET A 138 14.68 -11.74 -2.62
N ASN A 139 15.66 -11.01 -3.10
CA ASN A 139 17.03 -11.51 -3.26
C ASN A 139 17.85 -11.50 -1.96
N TYR A 140 17.60 -10.52 -1.08
CA TYR A 140 18.41 -10.31 0.12
C TYR A 140 17.78 -10.83 1.42
N CYS A 141 16.51 -11.30 1.40
CA CYS A 141 15.87 -11.93 2.55
C CYS A 141 15.15 -13.22 2.18
N GLU A 142 15.62 -14.35 2.72
CA GLU A 142 15.01 -15.66 2.45
C GLU A 142 13.60 -15.80 3.03
N LYS A 143 13.30 -15.10 4.13
CA LYS A 143 11.99 -15.10 4.77
C LYS A 143 11.21 -13.84 4.41
N ALA A 144 11.10 -13.53 3.10
CA ALA A 144 10.44 -12.34 2.62
C ALA A 144 9.03 -12.62 2.07
N VAL A 145 8.11 -11.72 2.38
CA VAL A 145 6.79 -11.59 1.76
C VAL A 145 6.70 -10.21 1.15
N VAL A 146 6.32 -10.10 -0.12
CA VAL A 146 5.97 -8.85 -0.77
C VAL A 146 4.46 -8.81 -0.95
N ILE A 147 3.81 -7.71 -0.57
CA ILE A 147 2.36 -7.53 -0.76
C ILE A 147 2.16 -6.34 -1.68
N ARG A 148 1.74 -6.58 -2.93
CA ARG A 148 1.30 -5.53 -3.85
C ARG A 148 -0.12 -5.13 -3.49
N THR A 149 -0.36 -3.83 -3.35
CA THR A 149 -1.67 -3.26 -3.04
C THR A 149 -1.99 -2.10 -3.97
N ALA A 150 -3.24 -1.64 -3.97
CA ALA A 150 -3.73 -0.59 -4.86
C ALA A 150 -4.61 0.40 -4.09
N TRP A 151 -4.62 1.68 -4.49
CA TRP A 151 -5.59 2.71 -4.09
C TRP A 151 -5.84 2.77 -2.58
N LEU A 152 -4.75 2.78 -1.80
CA LEU A 152 -4.81 2.72 -0.34
C LEU A 152 -5.46 3.97 0.26
N TYR A 153 -6.41 3.77 1.16
CA TYR A 153 -7.03 4.82 1.96
C TYR A 153 -7.23 4.39 3.41
N SER A 154 -7.36 5.36 4.31
CA SER A 154 -7.54 5.15 5.74
C SER A 154 -8.26 6.33 6.38
N THR A 155 -8.69 6.16 7.62
CA THR A 155 -9.09 7.27 8.50
C THR A 155 -7.90 8.16 8.89
N PHE A 156 -6.67 7.66 8.73
CA PHE A 156 -5.42 8.38 9.00
C PHE A 156 -4.84 9.01 7.72
N GLY A 157 -3.97 10.01 7.90
CA GLY A 157 -3.25 10.66 6.82
C GLY A 157 -4.14 11.37 5.79
N ASN A 158 -3.54 11.80 4.70
CA ASN A 158 -4.23 12.37 3.55
C ASN A 158 -4.44 11.30 2.48
N ASN A 159 -5.64 11.22 1.91
CA ASN A 159 -5.97 10.24 0.88
C ASN A 159 -7.12 10.70 -0.01
N PHE A 160 -7.41 9.90 -1.02
CA PHE A 160 -8.44 10.21 -2.00
C PHE A 160 -9.83 10.34 -1.36
N VAL A 161 -10.21 9.45 -0.42
CA VAL A 161 -11.53 9.48 0.24
C VAL A 161 -11.75 10.80 0.96
N LYS A 162 -10.82 11.23 1.81
CA LYS A 162 -10.89 12.51 2.51
C LYS A 162 -10.91 13.70 1.57
N THR A 163 -10.13 13.62 0.48
CA THR A 163 -10.11 14.67 -0.54
C THR A 163 -11.46 14.79 -1.23
N MET A 164 -12.09 13.68 -1.63
CA MET A 164 -13.40 13.69 -2.28
C MET A 164 -14.50 14.17 -1.34
N ILE A 165 -14.47 13.79 -0.06
CA ILE A 165 -15.40 14.30 0.96
C ILE A 165 -15.25 15.82 1.10
N ARG A 166 -14.03 16.34 1.22
CA ARG A 166 -13.76 17.77 1.35
C ARG A 166 -14.24 18.54 0.12
N LEU A 167 -13.80 18.11 -1.07
CA LEU A 167 -14.18 18.78 -2.33
C LEU A 167 -15.67 18.70 -2.62
N GLY A 168 -16.32 17.59 -2.24
CA GLY A 168 -17.77 17.43 -2.37
C GLY A 168 -18.59 18.38 -1.49
N LYS A 169 -18.02 18.80 -0.35
CA LYS A 169 -18.62 19.82 0.52
C LYS A 169 -18.35 21.26 0.06
N GLU A 170 -17.24 21.48 -0.67
CA GLU A 170 -16.77 22.81 -1.08
C GLU A 170 -17.21 23.21 -2.50
N ARG A 171 -17.64 22.28 -3.36
CA ARG A 171 -17.89 22.52 -4.78
C ARG A 171 -19.25 22.00 -5.23
N ASP A 172 -19.83 22.67 -6.23
CA ASP A 172 -21.10 22.25 -6.85
C ASP A 172 -20.89 21.09 -7.86
N SER A 173 -19.67 20.93 -8.39
CA SER A 173 -19.34 19.81 -9.28
C SER A 173 -17.86 19.46 -9.25
N LEU A 174 -17.58 18.17 -9.47
CA LEU A 174 -16.25 17.59 -9.60
C LEU A 174 -16.15 16.74 -10.86
N GLY A 175 -15.05 16.92 -11.63
CA GLY A 175 -14.67 15.99 -12.68
C GLY A 175 -13.74 14.91 -12.12
N VAL A 176 -14.04 13.64 -12.37
CA VAL A 176 -13.24 12.51 -11.89
C VAL A 176 -13.06 11.47 -12.99
N VAL A 177 -11.85 10.95 -13.12
CA VAL A 177 -11.47 9.99 -14.15
C VAL A 177 -12.29 8.68 -14.03
N PHE A 178 -12.86 8.22 -15.15
CA PHE A 178 -13.70 7.01 -15.18
C PHE A 178 -13.07 5.84 -15.97
N ASP A 179 -12.02 6.10 -16.77
CA ASP A 179 -11.34 5.14 -17.64
C ASP A 179 -10.03 4.60 -17.02
N GLN A 180 -9.84 4.77 -15.73
CA GLN A 180 -8.85 4.07 -14.92
C GLN A 180 -9.59 3.13 -13.96
N ILE A 181 -9.34 1.84 -14.12
CA ILE A 181 -10.06 0.75 -13.44
C ILE A 181 -9.13 0.03 -12.47
N GLY A 182 -9.55 -0.06 -11.22
CA GLY A 182 -8.77 -0.69 -10.16
C GLY A 182 -9.65 -1.12 -8.99
N THR A 183 -9.04 -1.33 -7.85
CA THR A 183 -9.76 -1.67 -6.62
C THR A 183 -9.22 -0.87 -5.44
N PRO A 184 -10.07 -0.11 -4.72
CA PRO A 184 -9.66 0.55 -3.49
C PRO A 184 -9.27 -0.45 -2.41
N THR A 185 -8.31 -0.06 -1.57
CA THR A 185 -7.87 -0.86 -0.42
C THR A 185 -8.01 -0.04 0.87
N TYR A 186 -8.84 -0.48 1.79
CA TYR A 186 -8.87 0.08 3.14
C TYR A 186 -7.64 -0.42 3.92
N ALA A 187 -6.81 0.49 4.40
CA ALA A 187 -5.56 0.16 5.08
C ALA A 187 -5.77 -0.69 6.35
N ASN A 188 -6.91 -0.59 7.01
CA ASN A 188 -7.27 -1.46 8.11
C ASN A 188 -7.39 -2.93 7.66
N ASP A 189 -8.02 -3.20 6.51
CA ASP A 189 -8.15 -4.56 5.98
C ASP A 189 -6.78 -5.13 5.58
N LEU A 190 -5.91 -4.30 5.00
CA LEU A 190 -4.53 -4.70 4.70
C LEU A 190 -3.73 -4.98 5.99
N ALA A 191 -3.90 -4.17 7.04
CA ALA A 191 -3.27 -4.41 8.34
C ALA A 191 -3.74 -5.74 8.96
N GLN A 192 -5.03 -6.06 8.88
CA GLN A 192 -5.58 -7.35 9.32
C GLN A 192 -5.00 -8.53 8.51
N ALA A 193 -4.83 -8.35 7.19
CA ALA A 193 -4.20 -9.36 6.35
C ALA A 193 -2.73 -9.58 6.74
N ILE A 194 -1.96 -8.52 6.94
CA ILE A 194 -0.57 -8.58 7.44
C ILE A 194 -0.52 -9.31 8.79
N TYR A 195 -1.41 -8.97 9.71
CA TYR A 195 -1.48 -9.61 11.01
C TYR A 195 -1.81 -11.11 10.90
N THR A 196 -2.70 -11.49 9.98
CA THR A 196 -3.01 -12.89 9.69
C THR A 196 -1.77 -13.65 9.18
N ILE A 197 -0.99 -13.03 8.28
CA ILE A 197 0.28 -13.61 7.79
C ILE A 197 1.27 -13.79 8.94
N ILE A 198 1.40 -12.80 9.82
CA ILE A 198 2.28 -12.85 11.00
C ILE A 198 1.93 -14.06 11.89
N ASN A 199 0.65 -14.28 12.17
CA ASN A 199 0.21 -15.36 13.07
C ASN A 199 0.24 -16.76 12.42
N LYS A 200 0.00 -16.86 11.11
CA LYS A 200 0.04 -18.13 10.39
C LYS A 200 1.46 -18.56 10.01
N GLY A 201 2.39 -17.62 10.05
CA GLY A 201 3.79 -17.84 9.69
C GLY A 201 4.11 -17.34 8.27
N ILE A 202 5.34 -16.91 8.09
CA ILE A 202 5.84 -16.36 6.85
C ILE A 202 5.98 -17.46 5.80
N VAL A 203 5.24 -17.36 4.70
CA VAL A 203 5.41 -18.17 3.49
C VAL A 203 5.98 -17.25 2.42
N ARG A 204 7.26 -17.48 2.07
CA ARG A 204 7.99 -16.65 1.11
C ARG A 204 7.22 -16.51 -0.20
N GLY A 205 7.12 -15.28 -0.72
CA GLY A 205 6.50 -15.04 -2.02
C GLY A 205 6.02 -13.62 -2.22
N ILE A 206 5.57 -13.35 -3.44
CA ILE A 206 4.84 -12.15 -3.81
C ILE A 206 3.36 -12.49 -3.74
N TYR A 207 2.56 -11.59 -3.17
CA TYR A 207 1.13 -11.72 -2.98
C TYR A 207 0.44 -10.42 -3.36
N HIS A 208 -0.81 -10.52 -3.79
CA HIS A 208 -1.67 -9.38 -4.06
C HIS A 208 -2.73 -9.22 -2.98
N PHE A 209 -2.95 -7.98 -2.56
CA PHE A 209 -4.04 -7.64 -1.64
C PHE A 209 -4.68 -6.30 -2.04
N SER A 210 -5.96 -6.33 -2.33
CA SER A 210 -6.88 -5.18 -2.33
C SER A 210 -8.24 -5.67 -1.85
N ASN A 211 -9.18 -4.78 -1.53
CA ASN A 211 -10.54 -5.23 -1.26
C ASN A 211 -11.16 -5.95 -2.47
N GLU A 212 -12.22 -6.72 -2.31
CA GLU A 212 -12.93 -7.36 -3.43
C GLU A 212 -13.74 -6.35 -4.24
N GLY A 213 -14.02 -6.69 -5.49
CA GLY A 213 -14.75 -5.85 -6.43
C GLY A 213 -13.82 -4.98 -7.28
N VAL A 214 -14.42 -4.21 -8.17
CA VAL A 214 -13.74 -3.38 -9.17
C VAL A 214 -14.52 -2.09 -9.36
N CYS A 215 -13.83 -0.96 -9.53
CA CYS A 215 -14.47 0.33 -9.84
C CYS A 215 -13.49 1.28 -10.56
N SER A 216 -14.02 2.35 -11.13
CA SER A 216 -13.23 3.52 -11.55
C SER A 216 -13.08 4.53 -10.40
N TRP A 217 -12.17 5.49 -10.54
CA TRP A 217 -12.10 6.63 -9.60
C TRP A 217 -13.42 7.41 -9.55
N TYR A 218 -14.14 7.50 -10.69
CA TYR A 218 -15.46 8.10 -10.76
C TYR A 218 -16.46 7.32 -9.89
N ASP A 219 -16.57 6.00 -10.06
CA ASP A 219 -17.49 5.16 -9.29
C ASP A 219 -17.16 5.23 -7.79
N PHE A 220 -15.86 5.18 -7.46
CA PHE A 220 -15.39 5.32 -6.09
C PHE A 220 -15.82 6.67 -5.47
N THR A 221 -15.69 7.78 -6.24
CA THR A 221 -16.14 9.11 -5.78
C THR A 221 -17.64 9.17 -5.58
N VAL A 222 -18.43 8.59 -6.50
CA VAL A 222 -19.89 8.53 -6.36
C VAL A 222 -20.29 7.76 -5.10
N ALA A 223 -19.64 6.63 -4.82
CA ALA A 223 -19.87 5.87 -3.60
C ALA A 223 -19.46 6.64 -2.34
N ILE A 224 -18.31 7.35 -2.36
CA ILE A 224 -17.86 8.20 -1.24
C ILE A 224 -18.91 9.27 -0.93
N HIS A 225 -19.38 10.01 -1.94
CA HIS A 225 -20.38 11.06 -1.75
C HIS A 225 -21.69 10.50 -1.21
N ARG A 226 -22.17 9.38 -1.77
CA ARG A 226 -23.39 8.70 -1.31
C ARG A 226 -23.29 8.29 0.16
N LEU A 227 -22.19 7.63 0.56
CA LEU A 227 -21.98 7.15 1.92
C LEU A 227 -21.74 8.29 2.91
N ALA A 228 -21.10 9.37 2.49
CA ALA A 228 -20.88 10.57 3.29
C ALA A 228 -22.08 11.54 3.33
N GLY A 229 -23.21 11.21 2.67
CA GLY A 229 -24.40 12.03 2.62
C GLY A 229 -24.24 13.35 1.84
N ILE A 230 -23.29 13.42 0.91
CA ILE A 230 -23.02 14.61 0.08
C ILE A 230 -23.91 14.56 -1.15
N THR A 231 -24.89 15.48 -1.21
CA THR A 231 -25.87 15.60 -2.30
C THR A 231 -25.72 16.89 -3.12
N SER A 232 -24.95 17.85 -2.63
CA SER A 232 -24.78 19.18 -3.25
C SER A 232 -23.82 19.20 -4.43
N CYS A 233 -22.89 18.24 -4.50
CA CYS A 233 -21.83 18.20 -5.50
C CYS A 233 -22.13 17.16 -6.59
N LYS A 234 -22.21 17.61 -7.84
CA LYS A 234 -22.38 16.70 -8.99
C LYS A 234 -21.05 16.13 -9.45
N VAL A 235 -20.85 14.83 -9.34
CA VAL A 235 -19.68 14.14 -9.90
C VAL A 235 -19.89 13.91 -11.41
N LYS A 236 -18.89 14.30 -12.22
CA LYS A 236 -18.89 14.15 -13.70
C LYS A 236 -17.75 13.23 -14.12
N PRO A 237 -17.99 12.24 -15.00
CA PRO A 237 -16.90 11.43 -15.53
C PRO A 237 -16.00 12.25 -16.45
N LEU A 238 -14.69 12.02 -16.38
CA LEU A 238 -13.66 12.56 -17.26
C LEU A 238 -12.84 11.41 -17.84
N HIS A 239 -12.35 11.59 -19.07
CA HIS A 239 -11.30 10.72 -19.59
C HIS A 239 -9.94 11.08 -18.97
N THR A 240 -9.04 10.11 -18.90
CA THR A 240 -7.66 10.32 -18.46
C THR A 240 -6.98 11.46 -19.22
N ALA A 241 -7.21 11.57 -20.53
CA ALA A 241 -6.67 12.64 -21.38
C ALA A 241 -7.15 14.06 -20.98
N GLU A 242 -8.26 14.18 -20.24
CA GLU A 242 -8.77 15.47 -19.77
C GLU A 242 -8.19 15.86 -18.37
N TYR A 243 -7.46 14.94 -17.73
CA TYR A 243 -6.88 15.15 -16.41
C TYR A 243 -5.34 15.22 -16.51
N PRO A 244 -4.75 16.40 -16.35
CA PRO A 244 -3.29 16.56 -16.45
C PRO A 244 -2.62 15.85 -15.27
N ALA A 245 -1.78 14.87 -15.58
CA ALA A 245 -0.93 14.16 -14.62
C ALA A 245 0.48 14.06 -15.19
N LYS A 246 1.52 14.05 -14.34
CA LYS A 246 2.89 13.88 -14.78
C LYS A 246 3.23 12.41 -15.01
N ALA A 247 2.87 11.58 -14.05
CA ALA A 247 3.08 10.15 -14.13
C ALA A 247 1.97 9.47 -14.92
N ASN A 248 2.34 8.49 -15.72
CA ASN A 248 1.37 7.59 -16.32
C ASN A 248 0.70 6.75 -15.25
N ARG A 249 -0.63 6.66 -15.32
CA ARG A 249 -1.43 5.83 -14.43
C ARG A 249 -2.00 4.66 -15.21
N PRO A 250 -1.87 3.41 -14.69
CA PRO A 250 -2.39 2.26 -15.40
C PRO A 250 -3.91 2.39 -15.64
N ALA A 251 -4.32 2.15 -16.89
CA ALA A 251 -5.74 2.15 -17.24
C ALA A 251 -6.50 1.00 -16.57
N TYR A 252 -5.80 -0.12 -16.32
CA TYR A 252 -6.33 -1.28 -15.61
C TYR A 252 -5.31 -1.82 -14.62
N SER A 253 -5.62 -1.77 -13.32
CA SER A 253 -4.71 -2.20 -12.26
C SER A 253 -5.33 -3.21 -11.26
N VAL A 254 -6.39 -3.89 -11.67
CA VAL A 254 -7.05 -4.89 -10.82
C VAL A 254 -6.11 -6.05 -10.54
N LEU A 255 -5.97 -6.38 -9.25
CA LEU A 255 -5.14 -7.46 -8.76
C LEU A 255 -5.97 -8.73 -8.50
N ASP A 256 -5.50 -9.90 -8.93
CA ASP A 256 -6.01 -11.18 -8.48
C ASP A 256 -5.51 -11.47 -7.06
N LYS A 257 -6.40 -11.85 -6.15
CA LYS A 257 -6.11 -12.10 -4.73
C LYS A 257 -6.20 -13.59 -4.36
N THR A 258 -6.31 -14.47 -5.35
CA THR A 258 -6.51 -15.90 -5.12
C THR A 258 -5.37 -16.51 -4.29
N LYS A 259 -4.12 -16.14 -4.60
CA LYS A 259 -2.93 -16.68 -3.94
C LYS A 259 -2.89 -16.33 -2.44
N ILE A 260 -3.10 -15.08 -2.05
CA ILE A 260 -3.09 -14.69 -0.63
C ILE A 260 -4.24 -15.34 0.15
N LYS A 261 -5.44 -15.44 -0.47
CA LYS A 261 -6.61 -16.10 0.13
C LYS A 261 -6.35 -17.57 0.37
N THR A 262 -5.82 -18.30 -0.61
CA THR A 262 -5.59 -19.74 -0.50
C THR A 262 -4.41 -20.08 0.40
N THR A 263 -3.34 -19.27 0.38
CA THR A 263 -2.14 -19.51 1.21
C THR A 263 -2.40 -19.25 2.68
N PHE A 264 -3.10 -18.15 2.99
CA PHE A 264 -3.26 -17.69 4.38
C PHE A 264 -4.70 -17.81 4.88
N GLY A 265 -5.65 -18.32 4.08
CA GLY A 265 -7.06 -18.41 4.45
C GLY A 265 -7.65 -17.05 4.83
N ILE A 266 -7.28 -16.01 4.09
CA ILE A 266 -7.76 -14.64 4.31
C ILE A 266 -9.09 -14.48 3.57
N GLU A 267 -10.10 -13.96 4.28
CA GLU A 267 -11.33 -13.46 3.70
C GLU A 267 -11.20 -11.95 3.48
N ILE A 268 -11.55 -11.49 2.29
CA ILE A 268 -11.37 -10.09 1.88
C ILE A 268 -12.76 -9.46 1.69
N PRO A 269 -13.10 -8.38 2.42
CA PRO A 269 -14.38 -7.68 2.25
C PRO A 269 -14.47 -6.98 0.90
N HIS A 270 -15.70 -6.74 0.42
CA HIS A 270 -15.94 -5.90 -0.75
C HIS A 270 -15.53 -4.45 -0.46
N TRP A 271 -14.94 -3.76 -1.47
CA TRP A 271 -14.41 -2.42 -1.29
C TRP A 271 -15.45 -1.41 -0.76
N GLU A 272 -16.72 -1.56 -1.14
CA GLU A 272 -17.78 -0.64 -0.70
C GLU A 272 -18.15 -0.85 0.77
N GLU A 273 -18.12 -2.09 1.27
CA GLU A 273 -18.32 -2.40 2.68
C GLU A 273 -17.19 -1.79 3.53
N SER A 274 -15.96 -1.93 3.05
CA SER A 274 -14.77 -1.35 3.69
C SER A 274 -14.79 0.18 3.65
N LEU A 275 -15.21 0.76 2.53
CA LEU A 275 -15.41 2.21 2.41
C LEU A 275 -16.44 2.72 3.42
N LYS A 276 -17.56 2.00 3.59
CA LYS A 276 -18.57 2.37 4.57
C LYS A 276 -17.99 2.36 5.98
N ARG A 277 -17.27 1.31 6.38
CA ARG A 277 -16.60 1.24 7.70
C ARG A 277 -15.63 2.40 7.92
N CYS A 278 -14.86 2.76 6.90
CA CYS A 278 -13.95 3.89 6.97
C CYS A 278 -14.72 5.22 7.16
N ILE A 279 -15.77 5.47 6.38
CA ILE A 279 -16.54 6.71 6.44
C ILE A 279 -17.30 6.84 7.78
N ASP A 280 -17.85 5.74 8.30
CA ASP A 280 -18.53 5.72 9.60
C ASP A 280 -17.59 6.09 10.78
N THR A 281 -16.26 6.00 10.57
CA THR A 281 -15.24 6.31 11.58
C THR A 281 -14.64 7.72 11.41
N LEU A 282 -14.84 8.38 10.26
CA LEU A 282 -14.36 9.73 9.98
C LEU A 282 -15.22 10.81 10.65
#